data_3382ad01772e00e145a8411c30eb3921
#
_entry.id   3382ad01772e00e145a8411c30eb3921
#
_cell.length_a   1.000
_cell.length_b   1.000
_cell.length_c   1.000
_cell.angle_alpha   90.00
_cell.angle_beta   90.00
_cell.angle_gamma   90.00
#
_symmetry.space_group_name_H-M   'P 1'
#
loop_
_entity.id
_entity.type
_entity.pdbx_description
1 polymer ?
#
loop_
_entity_poly.entity_id
_entity_poly.type
_entity_poly.pdbx_seq_one_letter_code
_entity_poly.pdbx_strand_id
1 'polypeptide(L)'
;MSNNIKKKLKTIYRKIIINLFYLIYTKPTNKIRKKDDSEKIYNLTIDKNQYRIFEFINGRIYTDSNDTTAYISENNYVSDASLQYKKFDSINSRNQKTLDNEVLKIGTPKFKRKVNGSILSLISGGASRDNFTHWFTDVIPRIKIYQQKFNLKMITKFYLPSIKHKFQLESLSYLGIKKKDIITSEKYKHIEAKKIFATTHPCYHKPSKVKSWSLMYLKKIYIKKNTQKKYQKIFIDRDQFRLLDLNDLEK
;
A
#
# COMPACT_ATOMS: atom_id res chain seq x y z
N MET A 1 30.71 -19.12 17.26
CA MET A 1 29.38 -19.75 17.16
C MET A 1 29.09 -20.00 15.69
N SER A 2 28.90 -21.26 15.24
CA SER A 2 28.74 -21.58 13.82
C SER A 2 27.47 -20.97 13.23
N ASN A 3 27.51 -20.51 11.96
CA ASN A 3 26.37 -19.93 11.25
C ASN A 3 25.11 -20.83 11.29
N ASN A 4 25.30 -22.13 11.37
CA ASN A 4 24.23 -23.14 11.46
C ASN A 4 23.50 -23.10 12.79
N ILE A 5 24.20 -22.88 13.91
CA ILE A 5 23.59 -22.77 15.25
C ILE A 5 22.76 -21.49 15.34
N LYS A 6 23.29 -20.36 14.87
CA LYS A 6 22.55 -19.08 14.82
C LYS A 6 21.25 -19.21 14.01
N LYS A 7 21.28 -19.91 12.86
CA LYS A 7 20.11 -20.14 12.01
C LYS A 7 19.06 -21.02 12.71
N LYS A 8 19.48 -22.08 13.39
CA LYS A 8 18.58 -22.94 14.18
C LYS A 8 17.93 -22.18 15.33
N LEU A 9 18.69 -21.42 16.12
CA LEU A 9 18.17 -20.59 17.21
C LEU A 9 17.14 -19.56 16.73
N LYS A 10 17.44 -18.88 15.62
CA LYS A 10 16.50 -17.93 15.00
C LYS A 10 15.18 -18.60 14.59
N THR A 11 15.23 -19.82 14.07
CA THR A 11 14.04 -20.58 13.68
C THR A 11 13.20 -20.99 14.89
N ILE A 12 13.85 -21.47 15.97
CA ILE A 12 13.17 -21.84 17.23
C ILE A 12 12.51 -20.61 17.85
N TYR A 13 13.26 -19.51 17.97
CA TYR A 13 12.73 -18.25 18.49
C TYR A 13 11.50 -17.76 17.68
N ARG A 14 11.59 -17.82 16.33
CA ARG A 14 10.45 -17.45 15.48
C ARG A 14 9.21 -18.32 15.76
N LYS A 15 9.38 -19.63 15.92
CA LYS A 15 8.26 -20.54 16.26
C LYS A 15 7.64 -20.20 17.61
N ILE A 16 8.45 -19.94 18.64
CA ILE A 16 7.96 -19.54 19.97
C ILE A 16 7.13 -18.26 19.88
N ILE A 17 7.64 -17.24 19.20
CA ILE A 17 6.92 -15.97 19.02
C ILE A 17 5.60 -16.19 18.27
N ILE A 18 5.59 -16.96 17.19
CA ILE A 18 4.35 -17.26 16.44
C ILE A 18 3.32 -17.93 17.37
N ASN A 19 3.72 -18.94 18.14
CA ASN A 19 2.81 -19.64 19.06
C ASN A 19 2.29 -18.72 20.17
N LEU A 20 3.14 -17.85 20.73
CA LEU A 20 2.72 -16.85 21.71
C LEU A 20 1.65 -15.92 21.13
N PHE A 21 1.84 -15.44 19.90
CA PHE A 21 0.87 -14.57 19.25
C PHE A 21 -0.41 -15.29 18.82
N TYR A 22 -0.40 -16.61 18.65
CA TYR A 22 -1.63 -17.39 18.47
C TYR A 22 -2.51 -17.41 19.74
N LEU A 23 -1.89 -17.37 20.93
CA LEU A 23 -2.63 -17.25 22.18
C LEU A 23 -3.24 -15.84 22.35
N ILE A 24 -2.55 -14.80 21.88
CA ILE A 24 -3.02 -13.41 22.01
C ILE A 24 -4.05 -13.05 20.92
N TYR A 25 -3.78 -13.48 19.68
CA TYR A 25 -4.61 -13.17 18.51
C TYR A 25 -4.92 -14.44 17.75
N THR A 26 -6.17 -14.82 17.71
CA THR A 26 -6.61 -15.98 16.94
C THR A 26 -6.11 -15.88 15.49
N LYS A 27 -5.60 -16.98 14.95
CA LYS A 27 -5.12 -17.06 13.57
C LYS A 27 -6.26 -16.74 12.59
N PRO A 28 -6.06 -15.83 11.65
CA PRO A 28 -7.06 -15.52 10.64
C PRO A 28 -7.41 -16.75 9.81
N THR A 29 -8.68 -16.88 9.45
CA THR A 29 -9.19 -17.98 8.63
C THR A 29 -9.57 -17.46 7.25
N ASN A 30 -9.51 -18.34 6.24
CA ASN A 30 -10.01 -18.06 4.90
C ASN A 30 -11.35 -18.77 4.71
N LYS A 31 -12.36 -18.40 5.50
CA LYS A 31 -13.71 -18.93 5.35
C LYS A 31 -14.47 -18.17 4.28
N ILE A 32 -15.23 -18.88 3.45
CA ILE A 32 -16.22 -18.29 2.55
C ILE A 32 -17.22 -17.52 3.41
N ARG A 33 -17.31 -16.21 3.21
CA ARG A 33 -18.14 -15.36 4.05
C ARG A 33 -19.60 -15.44 3.66
N LYS A 34 -20.45 -15.51 4.67
CA LYS A 34 -21.78 -14.94 4.57
C LYS A 34 -21.60 -13.42 4.58
N LYS A 35 -22.36 -12.72 3.73
CA LYS A 35 -22.36 -11.24 3.64
C LYS A 35 -22.68 -10.69 5.03
N ASP A 36 -21.70 -10.01 5.63
CA ASP A 36 -21.78 -9.52 7.00
C ASP A 36 -21.70 -8.00 7.00
N ASP A 37 -22.33 -7.35 7.97
CA ASP A 37 -22.35 -5.90 8.14
C ASP A 37 -20.98 -5.31 8.51
N SER A 38 -20.03 -6.14 8.89
CA SER A 38 -18.65 -5.71 9.21
C SER A 38 -17.81 -5.31 8.00
N GLU A 39 -18.28 -5.65 6.77
CA GLU A 39 -17.58 -5.35 5.53
C GLU A 39 -18.52 -4.82 4.47
N LYS A 40 -18.14 -3.68 3.87
CA LYS A 40 -18.85 -3.11 2.72
C LYS A 40 -17.90 -2.98 1.54
N ILE A 41 -18.38 -3.34 0.35
CA ILE A 41 -17.63 -3.23 -0.90
C ILE A 41 -18.36 -2.28 -1.82
N TYR A 42 -17.64 -1.26 -2.28
CA TYR A 42 -18.15 -0.27 -3.24
C TYR A 42 -17.45 -0.47 -4.57
N ASN A 43 -18.21 -0.94 -5.57
CA ASN A 43 -17.74 -1.05 -6.94
C ASN A 43 -17.81 0.32 -7.61
N LEU A 44 -16.81 0.65 -8.40
CA LEU A 44 -16.74 1.90 -9.13
C LEU A 44 -15.94 1.74 -10.43
N THR A 45 -16.20 2.65 -11.37
CA THR A 45 -15.50 2.67 -12.67
C THR A 45 -14.76 3.99 -12.82
N ILE A 46 -13.49 3.93 -13.19
CA ILE A 46 -12.69 5.09 -13.56
C ILE A 46 -12.08 4.79 -14.92
N ASP A 47 -12.38 5.62 -15.92
CA ASP A 47 -11.83 5.48 -17.28
C ASP A 47 -11.92 4.04 -17.79
N LYS A 48 -13.16 3.48 -17.81
CA LYS A 48 -13.49 2.11 -18.24
C LYS A 48 -12.83 0.98 -17.43
N ASN A 49 -12.11 1.29 -16.34
CA ASN A 49 -11.50 0.29 -15.46
C ASN A 49 -12.31 0.13 -14.19
N GLN A 50 -12.50 -1.11 -13.76
CA GLN A 50 -13.22 -1.48 -12.56
C GLN A 50 -12.30 -1.35 -11.34
N TYR A 51 -12.78 -0.71 -10.27
CA TYR A 51 -12.10 -0.60 -8.99
C TYR A 51 -13.07 -0.90 -7.86
N ARG A 52 -12.52 -1.20 -6.70
CA ARG A 52 -13.30 -1.42 -5.47
C ARG A 52 -12.71 -0.63 -4.31
N ILE A 53 -13.61 -0.12 -3.46
CA ILE A 53 -13.27 0.36 -2.14
C ILE A 53 -13.85 -0.64 -1.15
N PHE A 54 -13.04 -1.07 -0.21
CA PHE A 54 -13.42 -1.94 0.90
C PHE A 54 -13.50 -1.10 2.16
N GLU A 55 -14.59 -1.22 2.90
CA GLU A 55 -14.77 -0.63 4.23
C GLU A 55 -14.91 -1.77 5.24
N PHE A 56 -14.05 -1.77 6.25
CA PHE A 56 -14.05 -2.74 7.34
C PHE A 56 -14.39 -2.05 8.65
N ILE A 57 -15.40 -2.53 9.36
CA ILE A 57 -15.74 -2.08 10.70
C ILE A 57 -14.95 -2.91 11.72
N ASN A 58 -14.26 -2.24 12.65
CA ASN A 58 -13.37 -2.87 13.62
C ASN A 58 -12.34 -3.83 12.99
N GLY A 59 -11.92 -3.49 11.76
CA GLY A 59 -11.00 -4.30 10.97
C GLY A 59 -9.56 -4.21 11.45
N ARG A 60 -8.74 -5.12 10.92
CA ARG A 60 -7.29 -5.15 11.17
C ARG A 60 -6.51 -5.15 9.87
N ILE A 61 -5.32 -4.54 9.91
CA ILE A 61 -4.32 -4.61 8.84
C ILE A 61 -3.07 -5.21 9.44
N TYR A 62 -2.55 -6.25 8.80
CA TYR A 62 -1.24 -6.80 9.10
C TYR A 62 -0.36 -6.77 7.87
N THR A 63 0.89 -6.34 8.03
CA THR A 63 1.87 -6.31 6.93
C THR A 63 3.27 -6.61 7.43
N ASP A 64 4.08 -7.25 6.60
CA ASP A 64 5.53 -7.36 6.82
C ASP A 64 6.28 -6.13 6.32
N SER A 65 5.57 -5.17 5.70
CA SER A 65 6.07 -3.96 5.04
C SER A 65 6.77 -4.21 3.69
N ASN A 66 6.82 -5.43 3.21
CA ASN A 66 7.46 -5.79 1.95
C ASN A 66 6.47 -6.49 1.00
N ASP A 67 6.22 -7.77 1.23
CA ASP A 67 5.53 -8.63 0.28
C ASP A 67 4.10 -8.96 0.69
N THR A 68 3.79 -8.83 1.99
CA THR A 68 2.52 -9.25 2.55
C THR A 68 1.75 -8.07 3.14
N THR A 69 0.49 -7.92 2.74
CA THR A 69 -0.50 -7.09 3.43
C THR A 69 -1.81 -7.86 3.51
N ALA A 70 -2.30 -8.08 4.71
CA ALA A 70 -3.55 -8.76 4.97
C ALA A 70 -4.55 -7.81 5.60
N TYR A 71 -5.75 -7.73 5.03
CA TYR A 71 -6.92 -7.13 5.64
C TYR A 71 -7.73 -8.23 6.30
N ILE A 72 -8.12 -8.00 7.56
CA ILE A 72 -8.78 -8.98 8.40
C ILE A 72 -10.01 -8.32 9.01
N SER A 73 -11.18 -8.91 8.81
CA SER A 73 -12.45 -8.51 9.40
C SER A 73 -12.99 -9.70 10.19
N GLU A 74 -13.42 -9.48 11.44
CA GLU A 74 -13.92 -10.54 12.33
C GLU A 74 -13.08 -11.84 12.33
N ASN A 75 -11.79 -11.68 12.32
CA ASN A 75 -10.81 -12.77 12.18
C ASN A 75 -10.83 -13.55 10.86
N ASN A 76 -11.56 -13.07 9.84
CA ASN A 76 -11.52 -13.60 8.49
C ASN A 76 -10.57 -12.79 7.62
N TYR A 77 -9.71 -13.49 6.89
CA TYR A 77 -8.82 -12.90 5.89
C TYR A 77 -9.61 -12.50 4.65
N VAL A 78 -9.41 -11.25 4.18
CA VAL A 78 -10.08 -10.71 3.00
C VAL A 78 -9.14 -10.72 1.81
N SER A 79 -9.21 -11.77 1.01
CA SER A 79 -8.31 -11.99 -0.13
C SER A 79 -8.35 -10.87 -1.15
N ASP A 80 -9.53 -10.35 -1.47
CA ASP A 80 -9.76 -9.35 -2.51
C ASP A 80 -9.14 -7.98 -2.20
N ALA A 81 -9.02 -7.64 -0.92
CA ALA A 81 -8.39 -6.40 -0.48
C ALA A 81 -6.89 -6.59 -0.20
N SER A 82 -6.46 -7.83 0.03
CA SER A 82 -5.13 -8.17 0.51
C SER A 82 -4.11 -8.32 -0.63
N LEU A 83 -2.82 -8.25 -0.27
CA LEU A 83 -1.70 -8.37 -1.20
C LEU A 83 -0.73 -9.45 -0.72
N GLN A 84 -0.28 -10.29 -1.64
CA GLN A 84 0.84 -11.20 -1.42
C GLN A 84 1.67 -11.27 -2.68
N TYR A 85 2.89 -10.75 -2.62
CA TYR A 85 3.86 -10.90 -3.69
C TYR A 85 4.63 -12.19 -3.50
N LYS A 86 4.74 -13.00 -4.55
CA LYS A 86 5.56 -14.22 -4.52
C LYS A 86 7.03 -13.82 -4.43
N LYS A 87 7.75 -14.35 -3.45
CA LYS A 87 9.21 -14.31 -3.48
C LYS A 87 9.69 -15.11 -4.67
N PHE A 88 10.16 -14.44 -5.66
CA PHE A 88 10.96 -14.83 -6.81
C PHE A 88 11.08 -16.35 -7.12
N ASP A 89 10.30 -16.82 -8.10
CA ASP A 89 10.69 -17.96 -8.93
C ASP A 89 10.85 -17.55 -10.41
N SER A 90 10.54 -16.32 -10.77
CA SER A 90 10.93 -15.73 -12.07
C SER A 90 10.68 -14.23 -12.10
N ILE A 91 11.52 -13.50 -12.82
CA ILE A 91 11.46 -12.06 -13.06
C ILE A 91 10.12 -11.60 -13.70
N ASN A 92 9.36 -12.52 -14.27
CA ASN A 92 8.12 -12.24 -15.01
C ASN A 92 6.81 -12.57 -14.27
N SER A 93 6.84 -13.17 -13.09
CA SER A 93 5.62 -13.56 -12.39
C SER A 93 5.37 -12.70 -11.13
N ARG A 94 4.93 -11.48 -11.33
CA ARG A 94 4.22 -10.71 -10.28
C ARG A 94 2.83 -11.33 -10.04
N ASN A 95 2.78 -12.65 -9.88
CA ASN A 95 1.54 -13.34 -9.58
C ASN A 95 1.18 -13.08 -8.13
N GLN A 96 0.25 -12.18 -7.95
CA GLN A 96 -0.38 -11.88 -6.68
C GLN A 96 -1.23 -13.09 -6.25
N LYS A 97 -0.63 -14.01 -5.50
CA LYS A 97 -1.36 -15.12 -4.90
C LYS A 97 -1.95 -14.70 -3.55
N THR A 98 -3.08 -13.99 -3.62
CA THR A 98 -3.77 -13.54 -2.40
C THR A 98 -4.27 -14.68 -1.52
N LEU A 99 -4.60 -15.83 -2.12
CA LEU A 99 -5.07 -17.02 -1.40
C LEU A 99 -3.98 -17.71 -0.57
N ASP A 100 -2.69 -17.48 -0.86
CA ASP A 100 -1.55 -18.04 -0.13
C ASP A 100 -0.92 -17.06 0.85
N ASN A 101 -1.67 -16.06 1.31
CA ASN A 101 -1.13 -15.04 2.19
C ASN A 101 -0.48 -15.65 3.44
N GLU A 102 0.71 -15.15 3.77
CA GLU A 102 1.51 -15.68 4.89
C GLU A 102 0.75 -15.61 6.23
N VAL A 103 -0.18 -14.67 6.38
CA VAL A 103 -0.99 -14.51 7.59
C VAL A 103 -1.86 -15.76 7.87
N LEU A 104 -2.26 -16.48 6.82
CA LEU A 104 -3.00 -17.74 6.95
C LEU A 104 -2.12 -18.90 7.46
N LYS A 105 -0.78 -18.76 7.39
CA LYS A 105 0.19 -19.75 7.85
C LYS A 105 0.70 -19.43 9.24
N ILE A 106 1.11 -18.18 9.47
CA ILE A 106 1.81 -17.76 10.69
C ILE A 106 1.01 -16.78 11.58
N GLY A 107 -0.26 -16.47 11.24
CA GLY A 107 -1.06 -15.49 11.96
C GLY A 107 -0.49 -14.07 11.88
N THR A 108 -0.69 -13.30 12.95
CA THR A 108 -0.27 -11.89 13.02
C THR A 108 0.73 -11.67 14.16
N PRO A 109 2.00 -12.16 14.06
CA PRO A 109 2.97 -12.19 15.15
C PRO A 109 3.61 -10.81 15.42
N LYS A 110 2.78 -9.80 15.64
CA LYS A 110 3.17 -8.43 16.04
C LYS A 110 2.08 -7.84 16.93
N PHE A 111 2.49 -7.06 17.93
CA PHE A 111 1.57 -6.33 18.76
C PHE A 111 0.70 -5.39 17.94
N LYS A 112 -0.58 -5.42 18.24
CA LYS A 112 -1.61 -4.64 17.56
C LYS A 112 -1.65 -3.21 18.10
N ARG A 113 -1.53 -2.22 17.22
CA ARG A 113 -1.79 -0.81 17.53
C ARG A 113 -3.24 -0.48 17.26
N LYS A 114 -3.99 -0.11 18.27
CA LYS A 114 -5.34 0.43 18.12
C LYS A 114 -5.28 1.89 17.70
N VAL A 115 -6.10 2.25 16.74
CA VAL A 115 -6.28 3.62 16.23
C VAL A 115 -7.75 4.00 16.34
N ASN A 116 -8.02 5.06 17.10
CA ASN A 116 -9.37 5.60 17.18
C ASN A 116 -9.72 6.36 15.89
N GLY A 117 -10.88 6.04 15.31
CA GLY A 117 -11.37 6.69 14.09
C GLY A 117 -11.19 5.84 12.84
N SER A 118 -11.07 6.53 11.70
CA SER A 118 -11.01 5.91 10.37
C SER A 118 -9.61 5.98 9.77
N ILE A 119 -9.22 4.91 9.11
CA ILE A 119 -7.93 4.79 8.41
C ILE A 119 -8.19 4.59 6.91
N LEU A 120 -7.49 5.35 6.06
CA LEU A 120 -7.30 4.98 4.66
C LEU A 120 -5.94 4.29 4.50
N SER A 121 -5.96 3.02 4.12
CA SER A 121 -4.75 2.26 3.85
C SER A 121 -4.27 2.50 2.42
N LEU A 122 -3.04 2.96 2.30
CA LEU A 122 -2.35 3.23 1.04
C LEU A 122 -1.16 2.27 0.84
N ILE A 123 -1.14 1.17 1.56
CA ILE A 123 -0.11 0.14 1.44
C ILE A 123 -0.21 -0.55 0.09
N SER A 124 0.90 -0.66 -0.63
CA SER A 124 0.96 -1.26 -1.97
C SER A 124 2.23 -2.09 -2.22
N GLY A 125 2.78 -2.69 -1.17
CA GLY A 125 4.01 -3.49 -1.22
C GLY A 125 5.28 -2.68 -0.96
N GLY A 126 6.40 -3.39 -0.84
CA GLY A 126 7.68 -2.82 -0.39
C GLY A 126 8.31 -1.84 -1.35
N ALA A 127 8.12 -2.04 -2.66
CA ALA A 127 8.67 -1.15 -3.68
C ALA A 127 8.21 0.30 -3.52
N SER A 128 6.98 0.52 -3.07
CA SER A 128 6.42 1.87 -2.85
C SER A 128 7.01 2.60 -1.63
N ARG A 129 7.81 1.92 -0.81
CA ARG A 129 8.44 2.50 0.37
C ARG A 129 9.57 3.46 0.00
N ASP A 130 10.42 3.08 -0.93
CA ASP A 130 11.64 3.80 -1.27
C ASP A 130 11.72 4.21 -2.75
N ASN A 131 10.80 3.71 -3.60
CA ASN A 131 10.81 3.95 -5.04
C ASN A 131 9.84 5.06 -5.41
N PHE A 132 10.35 6.12 -6.02
CA PHE A 132 9.60 7.29 -6.49
C PHE A 132 8.47 6.90 -7.46
N THR A 133 8.77 6.07 -8.46
CA THR A 133 7.77 5.65 -9.45
C THR A 133 6.60 4.93 -8.79
N HIS A 134 6.88 3.92 -7.95
CA HIS A 134 5.83 3.17 -7.25
C HIS A 134 5.02 4.04 -6.27
N TRP A 135 5.64 5.07 -5.69
CA TRP A 135 4.91 6.02 -4.87
C TRP A 135 3.82 6.74 -5.67
N PHE A 136 4.19 7.29 -6.82
CA PHE A 136 3.26 8.05 -7.65
C PHE A 136 2.31 7.18 -8.48
N THR A 137 2.66 5.93 -8.80
CA THR A 137 1.79 5.04 -9.58
C THR A 137 0.90 4.15 -8.73
N ASP A 138 1.35 3.78 -7.52
CA ASP A 138 0.67 2.76 -6.73
C ASP A 138 0.07 3.30 -5.43
N VAL A 139 0.67 4.33 -4.80
CA VAL A 139 0.23 4.89 -3.53
C VAL A 139 -0.75 6.05 -3.74
N ILE A 140 -0.28 7.12 -4.39
CA ILE A 140 -1.07 8.35 -4.56
C ILE A 140 -2.40 8.12 -5.32
N PRO A 141 -2.47 7.33 -6.41
CA PRO A 141 -3.72 7.12 -7.12
C PRO A 141 -4.80 6.40 -6.31
N ARG A 142 -4.45 5.66 -5.25
CA ARG A 142 -5.44 5.06 -4.33
C ARG A 142 -6.30 6.12 -3.65
N ILE A 143 -5.73 7.30 -3.39
CA ILE A 143 -6.47 8.44 -2.84
C ILE A 143 -7.57 8.87 -3.82
N LYS A 144 -7.26 8.93 -5.13
CA LYS A 144 -8.27 9.24 -6.16
C LYS A 144 -9.37 8.17 -6.22
N ILE A 145 -9.02 6.88 -6.11
CA ILE A 145 -10.01 5.81 -6.07
C ILE A 145 -10.96 6.02 -4.88
N TYR A 146 -10.41 6.28 -3.69
CA TYR A 146 -11.21 6.55 -2.49
C TYR A 146 -12.12 7.78 -2.67
N GLN A 147 -11.61 8.86 -3.26
CA GLN A 147 -12.34 10.11 -3.49
C GLN A 147 -13.50 9.99 -4.50
N GLN A 148 -13.62 8.87 -5.23
CA GLN A 148 -14.80 8.65 -6.10
C GLN A 148 -16.09 8.47 -5.28
N LYS A 149 -15.99 8.06 -4.04
CA LYS A 149 -17.15 7.76 -3.18
C LYS A 149 -17.14 8.57 -1.89
N PHE A 150 -15.97 8.88 -1.34
CA PHE A 150 -15.84 9.44 0.00
C PHE A 150 -14.98 10.71 0.02
N ASN A 151 -15.19 11.56 1.03
CA ASN A 151 -14.36 12.73 1.26
C ASN A 151 -13.16 12.38 2.16
N LEU A 152 -11.98 12.89 1.84
CA LEU A 152 -10.77 12.68 2.67
C LEU A 152 -10.91 13.22 4.10
N LYS A 153 -11.77 14.21 4.32
CA LYS A 153 -12.07 14.74 5.68
C LYS A 153 -12.65 13.68 6.62
N MET A 154 -13.19 12.56 6.09
CA MET A 154 -13.67 11.44 6.89
C MET A 154 -12.54 10.58 7.45
N ILE A 155 -11.30 10.76 6.96
CA ILE A 155 -10.14 9.96 7.34
C ILE A 155 -9.40 10.65 8.47
N THR A 156 -9.22 9.91 9.57
CA THR A 156 -8.48 10.36 10.75
C THR A 156 -6.98 10.13 10.59
N LYS A 157 -6.61 8.99 9.97
CA LYS A 157 -5.21 8.60 9.74
C LYS A 157 -5.02 7.95 8.36
N PHE A 158 -3.89 8.23 7.76
CA PHE A 158 -3.43 7.62 6.51
C PHE A 158 -2.35 6.60 6.84
N TYR A 159 -2.56 5.35 6.44
CA TYR A 159 -1.60 4.28 6.68
C TYR A 159 -0.75 4.03 5.43
N LEU A 160 0.52 4.35 5.53
CA LEU A 160 1.47 4.45 4.42
C LEU A 160 2.63 3.47 4.56
N PRO A 161 3.31 3.10 3.46
CA PRO A 161 4.52 2.29 3.51
C PRO A 161 5.64 2.98 4.31
N SER A 162 5.91 4.25 3.99
CA SER A 162 7.00 5.05 4.55
C SER A 162 6.75 6.55 4.32
N ILE A 163 7.50 7.40 5.02
CA ILE A 163 7.60 8.85 4.81
C ILE A 163 9.05 9.34 4.99
N LYS A 164 10.02 8.54 4.59
CA LYS A 164 11.45 8.86 4.74
C LYS A 164 11.91 9.94 3.78
N HIS A 165 11.36 9.93 2.57
CA HIS A 165 11.80 10.80 1.50
C HIS A 165 10.97 12.09 1.45
N LYS A 166 11.63 13.20 1.11
CA LYS A 166 11.02 14.53 1.01
C LYS A 166 9.82 14.54 0.06
N PHE A 167 9.94 13.89 -1.11
CA PHE A 167 8.87 13.82 -2.10
C PHE A 167 7.58 13.17 -1.56
N GLN A 168 7.69 12.25 -0.59
CA GLN A 168 6.53 11.59 0.01
C GLN A 168 5.70 12.59 0.83
N LEU A 169 6.34 13.35 1.70
CA LEU A 169 5.66 14.37 2.51
C LEU A 169 5.15 15.53 1.66
N GLU A 170 5.95 16.00 0.70
CA GLU A 170 5.55 17.07 -0.20
C GLU A 170 4.31 16.67 -1.02
N SER A 171 4.33 15.49 -1.64
CA SER A 171 3.19 15.01 -2.43
C SER A 171 1.90 14.88 -1.61
N LEU A 172 2.00 14.46 -0.36
CA LEU A 172 0.84 14.37 0.54
C LEU A 172 0.35 15.76 0.99
N SER A 173 1.25 16.72 1.18
CA SER A 173 0.87 18.08 1.57
C SER A 173 0.02 18.78 0.51
N TYR A 174 0.29 18.55 -0.78
CA TYR A 174 -0.57 19.04 -1.89
C TYR A 174 -1.99 18.49 -1.85
N LEU A 175 -2.19 17.34 -1.20
CA LEU A 175 -3.49 16.71 -0.98
C LEU A 175 -4.13 17.11 0.37
N GLY A 176 -3.49 18.04 1.10
CA GLY A 176 -3.94 18.48 2.41
C GLY A 176 -3.69 17.47 3.55
N ILE A 177 -2.90 16.42 3.31
CA ILE A 177 -2.59 15.39 4.30
C ILE A 177 -1.39 15.86 5.14
N LYS A 178 -1.60 16.04 6.44
CA LYS A 178 -0.58 16.53 7.36
C LYS A 178 0.22 15.38 7.96
N LYS A 179 1.51 15.60 8.27
CA LYS A 179 2.41 14.60 8.88
C LYS A 179 1.82 13.96 10.16
N LYS A 180 1.13 14.74 10.99
CA LYS A 180 0.46 14.25 12.21
C LYS A 180 -0.64 13.22 11.95
N ASP A 181 -1.20 13.19 10.74
CA ASP A 181 -2.29 12.30 10.35
C ASP A 181 -1.78 11.02 9.67
N ILE A 182 -0.46 10.81 9.64
CA ILE A 182 0.21 9.69 9.00
C ILE A 182 0.65 8.65 10.03
N ILE A 183 0.43 7.39 9.69
CA ILE A 183 0.98 6.20 10.35
C ILE A 183 1.71 5.39 9.30
N THR A 184 2.89 4.84 9.63
CA THR A 184 3.67 4.05 8.67
C THR A 184 3.74 2.58 9.07
N SER A 185 3.79 1.70 8.07
CA SER A 185 3.98 0.26 8.26
C SER A 185 5.39 -0.10 8.74
N GLU A 186 6.34 0.78 8.55
CA GLU A 186 7.68 0.61 9.14
C GLU A 186 7.62 0.61 10.67
N LYS A 187 6.80 1.49 11.24
CA LYS A 187 6.64 1.61 12.70
C LYS A 187 5.61 0.64 13.26
N TYR A 188 4.47 0.48 12.58
CA TYR A 188 3.35 -0.32 13.07
C TYR A 188 2.90 -1.32 12.00
N LYS A 189 3.26 -2.58 12.18
CA LYS A 189 2.95 -3.67 11.24
C LYS A 189 1.59 -4.30 11.44
N HIS A 190 0.98 -4.10 12.60
CA HIS A 190 -0.35 -4.62 12.95
C HIS A 190 -1.19 -3.48 13.51
N ILE A 191 -2.25 -3.12 12.80
CA ILE A 191 -3.16 -2.03 13.14
C ILE A 191 -4.58 -2.56 13.24
N GLU A 192 -5.33 -2.03 14.20
CA GLU A 192 -6.79 -2.16 14.30
C GLU A 192 -7.39 -0.77 14.34
N ALA A 193 -8.50 -0.55 13.64
CA ALA A 193 -9.21 0.72 13.71
C ALA A 193 -10.73 0.51 13.65
N LYS A 194 -11.47 1.51 14.17
CA LYS A 194 -12.94 1.52 14.13
C LYS A 194 -13.46 1.39 12.69
N LYS A 195 -12.79 2.04 11.74
CA LYS A 195 -13.04 1.89 10.30
C LYS A 195 -11.72 1.81 9.54
N ILE A 196 -11.63 0.89 8.61
CA ILE A 196 -10.51 0.78 7.69
C ILE A 196 -11.05 0.83 6.28
N PHE A 197 -10.51 1.74 5.48
CA PHE A 197 -10.74 1.77 4.05
C PHE A 197 -9.50 1.26 3.32
N ALA A 198 -9.71 0.37 2.35
CA ALA A 198 -8.71 -0.09 1.41
C ALA A 198 -9.24 0.06 -0.01
N THR A 199 -8.37 0.11 -0.98
CA THR A 199 -8.75 0.17 -2.40
C THR A 199 -8.05 -0.93 -3.17
N THR A 200 -8.64 -1.35 -4.28
CA THR A 200 -7.91 -2.14 -5.27
C THR A 200 -6.66 -1.37 -5.74
N HIS A 201 -5.67 -2.13 -6.22
CA HIS A 201 -4.45 -1.53 -6.75
C HIS A 201 -4.74 -0.75 -8.04
N PRO A 202 -4.20 0.46 -8.24
CA PRO A 202 -4.45 1.26 -9.44
C PRO A 202 -4.12 0.56 -10.76
N CYS A 203 -3.12 -0.31 -10.74
CA CYS A 203 -2.64 -1.08 -11.90
C CYS A 203 -3.04 -2.56 -11.86
N TYR A 204 -4.11 -2.93 -11.14
CA TYR A 204 -4.47 -4.31 -10.79
C TYR A 204 -4.48 -5.31 -11.97
N HIS A 205 -5.00 -4.91 -13.14
CA HIS A 205 -5.14 -5.81 -14.29
C HIS A 205 -3.89 -5.91 -15.20
N LYS A 206 -2.97 -4.94 -15.10
CA LYS A 206 -1.71 -4.92 -15.86
C LYS A 206 -0.67 -4.12 -15.05
N PRO A 207 0.07 -4.74 -14.13
CA PRO A 207 1.00 -4.05 -13.23
C PRO A 207 2.07 -3.19 -13.91
N SER A 208 2.36 -3.48 -15.18
CA SER A 208 3.35 -2.74 -15.98
C SER A 208 2.78 -1.50 -16.69
N LYS A 209 1.46 -1.29 -16.64
CA LYS A 209 0.82 -0.17 -17.38
C LYS A 209 0.17 0.81 -16.41
N VAL A 210 0.82 1.97 -16.24
CA VAL A 210 0.21 3.11 -15.53
C VAL A 210 -1.03 3.56 -16.29
N LYS A 211 -2.12 3.77 -15.58
CA LYS A 211 -3.40 4.16 -16.19
C LYS A 211 -3.43 5.65 -16.51
N SER A 212 -4.02 6.00 -17.66
CA SER A 212 -4.11 7.40 -18.12
C SER A 212 -4.77 8.31 -17.09
N TRP A 213 -5.86 7.86 -16.45
CA TRP A 213 -6.54 8.63 -15.40
C TRP A 213 -5.63 8.93 -14.20
N SER A 214 -4.72 8.01 -13.87
CA SER A 214 -3.75 8.18 -12.77
C SER A 214 -2.76 9.30 -13.11
N LEU A 215 -2.22 9.30 -14.34
CA LEU A 215 -1.34 10.38 -14.81
C LEU A 215 -2.05 11.72 -14.85
N MET A 216 -3.30 11.75 -15.35
CA MET A 216 -4.11 12.98 -15.37
C MET A 216 -4.39 13.50 -13.95
N TYR A 217 -4.63 12.61 -12.99
CA TYR A 217 -4.81 12.98 -11.58
C TYR A 217 -3.54 13.59 -11.00
N LEU A 218 -2.37 12.98 -11.21
CA LEU A 218 -1.09 13.50 -10.77
C LEU A 218 -0.80 14.87 -11.39
N LYS A 219 -1.03 15.00 -12.71
CA LYS A 219 -0.88 16.26 -13.43
C LYS A 219 -1.76 17.36 -12.82
N LYS A 220 -3.02 17.07 -12.53
CA LYS A 220 -3.95 18.02 -11.92
C LYS A 220 -3.50 18.50 -10.54
N ILE A 221 -2.87 17.64 -9.75
CA ILE A 221 -2.44 17.98 -8.39
C ILE A 221 -1.13 18.76 -8.39
N TYR A 222 -0.13 18.29 -9.16
CA TYR A 222 1.24 18.74 -9.00
C TYR A 222 1.70 19.76 -10.05
N ILE A 223 1.02 19.86 -11.20
CA ILE A 223 1.39 20.83 -12.23
C ILE A 223 0.53 22.08 -12.07
N LYS A 224 1.15 23.20 -11.76
CA LYS A 224 0.50 24.50 -11.73
C LYS A 224 0.12 24.92 -13.16
N LYS A 225 -1.11 25.43 -13.35
CA LYS A 225 -1.64 25.84 -14.66
C LYS A 225 -0.81 26.92 -15.38
N ASN A 226 -0.03 27.71 -14.64
CA ASN A 226 0.67 28.90 -15.16
C ASN A 226 2.19 28.74 -15.26
N THR A 227 2.72 27.53 -15.33
CA THR A 227 4.13 27.36 -15.67
C THR A 227 4.32 27.65 -17.15
N GLN A 228 4.90 28.81 -17.47
CA GLN A 228 5.41 29.08 -18.82
C GLN A 228 6.36 27.93 -19.18
N LYS A 229 6.13 27.31 -20.34
CA LYS A 229 7.04 26.31 -20.87
C LYS A 229 8.33 27.01 -21.24
N LYS A 230 9.35 26.88 -20.39
CA LYS A 230 10.67 27.45 -20.67
C LYS A 230 11.37 26.68 -21.83
N TYR A 231 11.08 25.36 -21.91
CA TYR A 231 11.69 24.48 -22.91
C TYR A 231 10.61 23.66 -23.62
N GLN A 232 10.81 23.41 -24.92
CA GLN A 232 9.88 22.57 -25.71
C GLN A 232 10.11 21.08 -25.44
N LYS A 233 11.36 20.69 -25.24
CA LYS A 233 11.80 19.32 -24.96
C LYS A 233 12.85 19.35 -23.85
N ILE A 234 12.87 18.31 -23.01
CA ILE A 234 13.82 18.15 -21.92
C ILE A 234 14.33 16.72 -21.98
N PHE A 235 15.63 16.55 -21.98
CA PHE A 235 16.29 15.26 -21.76
C PHE A 235 16.69 15.15 -20.29
N ILE A 236 16.42 14.00 -19.67
CA ILE A 236 16.81 13.73 -18.28
C ILE A 236 17.89 12.64 -18.34
N ASP A 237 19.12 13.04 -18.07
CA ASP A 237 20.22 12.08 -17.87
C ASP A 237 20.09 11.45 -16.48
N ARG A 238 19.93 10.14 -16.48
CA ARG A 238 19.72 9.37 -15.24
C ARG A 238 21.01 9.18 -14.45
N ASP A 239 22.15 9.15 -15.10
CA ASP A 239 23.43 8.87 -14.45
C ASP A 239 24.00 10.10 -13.74
N GLN A 240 23.71 11.28 -14.25
CA GLN A 240 24.21 12.56 -13.71
C GLN A 240 23.13 13.42 -13.06
N PHE A 241 21.86 13.03 -13.11
CA PHE A 241 20.71 13.84 -12.65
C PHE A 241 20.68 15.25 -13.24
N ARG A 242 21.21 15.44 -14.45
CA ARG A 242 21.20 16.72 -15.15
C ARG A 242 19.95 16.82 -16.01
N LEU A 243 19.36 18.03 -16.00
CA LEU A 243 18.39 18.42 -17.01
C LEU A 243 19.19 19.04 -18.15
N LEU A 244 19.22 18.38 -19.30
CA LEU A 244 19.86 18.88 -20.51
C LEU A 244 18.78 19.39 -21.47
N ASP A 245 18.97 20.57 -22.04
CA ASP A 245 18.20 21.00 -23.18
C ASP A 245 18.68 20.22 -24.40
N LEU A 246 17.77 19.75 -25.25
CA LEU A 246 18.15 19.04 -26.48
C LEU A 246 19.00 19.88 -27.43
N ASN A 247 18.88 21.21 -27.31
CA ASN A 247 19.72 22.12 -28.06
C ASN A 247 21.20 22.14 -27.60
N ASP A 248 21.48 21.63 -26.41
CA ASP A 248 22.85 21.50 -25.87
C ASP A 248 23.53 20.20 -26.34
N LEU A 249 22.79 19.27 -26.95
CA LEU A 249 23.30 18.00 -27.48
C LEU A 249 23.71 18.06 -28.93
N GLU A 250 23.38 19.14 -29.64
CA GLU A 250 23.73 19.38 -31.06
C GLU A 250 25.00 20.23 -31.24
N LYS A 251 25.71 20.56 -30.17
CA LYS A 251 27.01 21.19 -30.14
C LYS A 251 28.13 20.21 -29.84
#